data_5e536aaefa8ee3c16eb3d21fb0e8ef89
#
_entry.id   5e536aaefa8ee3c16eb3d21fb0e8ef89
#
_cell.length_a   1.000
_cell.length_b   1.000
_cell.length_c   1.000
_cell.angle_alpha   90.00
_cell.angle_beta   90.00
_cell.angle_gamma   90.00
#
_symmetry.space_group_name_H-M   'P 1'
#
loop_
_entity.id
_entity.type
_entity.pdbx_description
1 polymer ?
#
loop_
_entity_poly.entity_id
_entity_poly.type
_entity_poly.pdbx_seq_one_letter_code
_entity_poly.pdbx_strand_id
1 'polypeptide(L)'
;MLSEHPGVLVGVCCIAANFVYSGVTLPPPREGTTMYEQINTQVLALSKSFADTAFKAHSLAVEGMERIADLQLKTLENRVSATVEFWTEAAEVRDFDALKAFWPKGVNLVKESTEKFYANGQEVFGVTLKTSEALGQLAKGSFEAANDNFNKQVNAVKKAATAAAK
;
A
#
# COMPACT_ATOMS: atom_id res chain seq x y z
N MET A 1 26.62 2.08 -21.22
CA MET A 1 27.60 2.04 -20.11
C MET A 1 26.77 2.10 -18.83
N LEU A 2 26.37 0.93 -18.33
CA LEU A 2 25.63 0.74 -17.07
C LEU A 2 26.65 0.25 -16.05
N SER A 3 26.93 1.09 -15.06
CA SER A 3 27.82 0.77 -13.94
C SER A 3 27.00 0.04 -12.89
N GLU A 4 27.17 -1.28 -12.83
CA GLU A 4 26.66 -2.12 -11.75
C GLU A 4 27.43 -1.81 -10.46
N HIS A 5 26.72 -1.48 -9.40
CA HIS A 5 27.25 -1.43 -8.04
C HIS A 5 26.97 -2.77 -7.31
N PRO A 6 27.91 -3.69 -7.21
CA PRO A 6 27.74 -4.97 -6.48
C PRO A 6 28.05 -4.87 -4.98
N GLY A 7 27.95 -3.71 -4.36
CA GLY A 7 28.42 -3.48 -2.99
C GLY A 7 27.41 -3.68 -1.84
N VAL A 8 26.11 -3.73 -2.13
CA VAL A 8 25.07 -3.67 -1.07
C VAL A 8 24.59 -5.06 -0.61
N LEU A 9 24.74 -6.08 -1.43
CA LEU A 9 24.27 -7.44 -1.12
C LEU A 9 25.25 -8.28 -0.26
N VAL A 10 26.51 -7.89 -0.19
CA VAL A 10 27.52 -8.64 0.57
C VAL A 10 27.47 -8.31 2.07
N GLY A 11 26.98 -7.13 2.45
CA GLY A 11 26.93 -6.70 3.85
C GLY A 11 25.89 -7.43 4.72
N VAL A 12 24.79 -7.87 4.13
CA VAL A 12 23.68 -8.51 4.87
C VAL A 12 23.98 -10.00 5.15
N CYS A 13 24.73 -10.66 4.26
CA CYS A 13 25.07 -12.07 4.43
C CYS A 13 26.18 -12.29 5.50
N CYS A 14 27.08 -11.33 5.68
CA CYS A 14 28.17 -11.45 6.69
C CYS A 14 27.69 -11.25 8.12
N ILE A 15 26.60 -10.50 8.35
CA ILE A 15 26.04 -10.30 9.69
C ILE A 15 25.33 -11.56 10.19
N ALA A 16 24.70 -12.33 9.29
CA ALA A 16 24.04 -13.58 9.63
C ALA A 16 25.02 -14.72 9.90
N ALA A 17 26.19 -14.73 9.24
CA ALA A 17 27.19 -15.78 9.40
C ALA A 17 28.05 -15.64 10.68
N ASN A 18 28.17 -14.41 11.21
CA ASN A 18 28.99 -14.16 12.41
C ASN A 18 28.27 -14.42 13.73
N PHE A 19 26.92 -14.56 13.68
CA PHE A 19 26.12 -14.87 14.87
C PHE A 19 26.14 -16.37 15.24
N VAL A 20 26.52 -17.25 14.31
CA VAL A 20 26.53 -18.71 14.52
C VAL A 20 27.84 -19.19 15.17
N TYR A 21 28.90 -18.37 15.16
CA TYR A 21 30.22 -18.80 15.65
C TYR A 21 30.62 -18.35 17.05
N SER A 22 29.75 -17.55 17.71
CA SER A 22 29.92 -17.30 19.14
C SER A 22 29.25 -18.45 19.90
N GLY A 23 30.04 -19.43 20.28
CA GLY A 23 29.66 -20.59 21.09
C GLY A 23 29.14 -20.17 22.46
N VAL A 24 27.94 -19.60 22.50
CA VAL A 24 27.13 -19.49 23.70
C VAL A 24 26.50 -20.87 23.91
N THR A 25 27.21 -21.73 24.65
CA THR A 25 26.56 -22.89 25.26
C THR A 25 25.44 -22.41 26.15
N LEU A 26 24.22 -22.51 25.63
CA LEU A 26 22.99 -22.28 26.41
C LEU A 26 22.99 -23.25 27.58
N PRO A 27 22.82 -22.81 28.82
CA PRO A 27 22.64 -23.70 29.97
C PRO A 27 21.44 -24.62 29.73
N PRO A 28 21.47 -25.86 30.24
CA PRO A 28 20.38 -26.82 30.05
C PRO A 28 19.07 -26.22 30.58
N PRO A 29 17.94 -26.50 29.91
CA PRO A 29 16.64 -25.90 30.25
C PRO A 29 16.26 -26.31 31.68
N ARG A 30 16.22 -25.33 32.58
CA ARG A 30 15.62 -25.47 33.88
C ARG A 30 14.11 -25.54 33.67
N GLU A 31 13.43 -26.42 34.34
CA GLU A 31 11.99 -26.73 34.24
C GLU A 31 11.01 -25.54 34.46
N GLY A 32 11.50 -24.31 34.50
CA GLY A 32 10.70 -23.07 34.52
C GLY A 32 10.65 -22.34 33.18
N THR A 33 11.32 -22.82 32.11
CA THR A 33 11.52 -22.11 30.85
C THR A 33 10.36 -22.23 29.86
N THR A 34 9.46 -23.19 30.03
CA THR A 34 8.34 -23.43 29.09
C THR A 34 7.35 -22.27 29.00
N MET A 35 7.13 -21.54 30.11
CA MET A 35 6.25 -20.37 30.10
C MET A 35 6.88 -19.18 29.35
N TYR A 36 8.17 -18.94 29.52
CA TYR A 36 8.88 -17.86 28.82
C TYR A 36 9.04 -18.13 27.32
N GLU A 37 9.27 -19.37 26.92
CA GLU A 37 9.35 -19.76 25.52
C GLU A 37 7.98 -19.62 24.83
N GLN A 38 6.88 -20.00 25.48
CA GLN A 38 5.54 -19.83 24.94
C GLN A 38 5.16 -18.35 24.76
N ILE A 39 5.49 -17.50 25.71
CA ILE A 39 5.25 -16.06 25.63
C ILE A 39 6.09 -15.46 24.51
N ASN A 40 7.35 -15.84 24.40
CA ASN A 40 8.26 -15.31 23.37
C ASN A 40 7.84 -15.71 21.95
N THR A 41 7.45 -16.97 21.73
CA THR A 41 6.92 -17.42 20.43
C THR A 41 5.61 -16.75 20.07
N GLN A 42 4.76 -16.42 21.03
CA GLN A 42 3.49 -15.74 20.79
C GLN A 42 3.69 -14.25 20.48
N VAL A 43 4.59 -13.58 21.18
CA VAL A 43 4.97 -12.19 20.88
C VAL A 43 5.60 -12.10 19.49
N LEU A 44 6.42 -13.07 19.12
CA LEU A 44 7.02 -13.15 17.78
C LEU A 44 5.97 -13.40 16.69
N ALA A 45 5.00 -14.27 16.92
CA ALA A 45 3.89 -14.53 16.01
C ALA A 45 2.99 -13.29 15.85
N LEU A 46 2.71 -12.58 16.94
CA LEU A 46 1.93 -11.36 16.92
C LEU A 46 2.65 -10.24 16.15
N SER A 47 3.97 -10.06 16.40
CA SER A 47 4.76 -9.06 15.66
C SER A 47 4.88 -9.38 14.17
N LYS A 48 5.00 -10.65 13.77
CA LYS A 48 4.94 -11.05 12.36
C LYS A 48 3.58 -10.73 11.75
N SER A 49 2.49 -11.09 12.42
CA SER A 49 1.14 -10.79 11.94
C SER A 49 0.90 -9.29 11.77
N PHE A 50 1.43 -8.49 12.69
CA PHE A 50 1.34 -7.03 12.61
C PHE A 50 2.18 -6.47 11.46
N ALA A 51 3.39 -6.97 11.27
CA ALA A 51 4.25 -6.60 10.16
C ALA A 51 3.60 -6.96 8.80
N ASP A 52 3.07 -8.18 8.66
CA ASP A 52 2.39 -8.62 7.44
C ASP A 52 1.17 -7.75 7.12
N THR A 53 0.42 -7.36 8.15
CA THR A 53 -0.73 -6.46 7.99
C THR A 53 -0.30 -5.07 7.57
N ALA A 54 0.76 -4.53 8.16
CA ALA A 54 1.32 -3.24 7.80
C ALA A 54 1.84 -3.22 6.35
N PHE A 55 2.52 -4.28 5.91
CA PHE A 55 2.96 -4.43 4.52
C PHE A 55 1.79 -4.52 3.55
N LYS A 56 0.75 -5.27 3.87
CA LYS A 56 -0.48 -5.34 3.04
C LYS A 56 -1.19 -4.00 2.96
N ALA A 57 -1.30 -3.28 4.07
CA ALA A 57 -1.90 -1.95 4.09
C ALA A 57 -1.10 -0.97 3.23
N HIS A 58 0.24 -1.01 3.33
CA HIS A 58 1.12 -0.19 2.51
C HIS A 58 0.99 -0.52 1.02
N SER A 59 0.99 -1.80 0.66
CA SER A 59 0.80 -2.26 -0.72
C SER A 59 -0.53 -1.79 -1.32
N LEU A 60 -1.63 -1.90 -0.57
CA LEU A 60 -2.94 -1.42 -1.00
C LEU A 60 -2.97 0.11 -1.19
N ALA A 61 -2.30 0.85 -0.30
CA ALA A 61 -2.21 2.30 -0.42
C ALA A 61 -1.40 2.71 -1.66
N VAL A 62 -0.28 2.05 -1.92
CA VAL A 62 0.55 2.29 -3.12
C VAL A 62 -0.23 1.95 -4.39
N GLU A 63 -0.92 0.81 -4.44
CA GLU A 63 -1.77 0.43 -5.58
C GLU A 63 -2.88 1.47 -5.84
N GLY A 64 -3.50 1.99 -4.79
CA GLY A 64 -4.49 3.06 -4.91
C GLY A 64 -3.89 4.35 -5.46
N MET A 65 -2.70 4.74 -5.00
CA MET A 65 -1.96 5.90 -5.53
C MET A 65 -1.55 5.73 -6.98
N GLU A 66 -1.06 4.55 -7.37
CA GLU A 66 -0.67 4.22 -8.74
C GLU A 66 -1.85 4.38 -9.70
N ARG A 67 -3.00 3.84 -9.34
CA ARG A 67 -4.24 4.00 -10.14
C ARG A 67 -4.66 5.46 -10.29
N ILE A 68 -4.56 6.25 -9.23
CA ILE A 68 -4.87 7.68 -9.27
C ILE A 68 -3.86 8.41 -10.16
N ALA A 69 -2.58 8.08 -10.06
CA ALA A 69 -1.54 8.68 -10.90
C ALA A 69 -1.76 8.36 -12.39
N ASP A 70 -2.09 7.11 -12.73
CA ASP A 70 -2.42 6.71 -14.12
C ASP A 70 -3.61 7.48 -14.67
N LEU A 71 -4.67 7.65 -13.88
CA LEU A 71 -5.83 8.44 -14.28
C LEU A 71 -5.48 9.90 -14.51
N GLN A 72 -4.64 10.47 -13.66
CA GLN A 72 -4.19 11.86 -13.80
C GLN A 72 -3.28 12.04 -15.03
N LEU A 73 -2.34 11.13 -15.28
CA LEU A 73 -1.47 11.17 -16.43
C LEU A 73 -2.27 11.06 -17.73
N LYS A 74 -3.20 10.12 -17.83
CA LYS A 74 -4.08 9.97 -18.98
C LYS A 74 -4.95 11.20 -19.22
N THR A 75 -5.43 11.82 -18.16
CA THR A 75 -6.19 13.08 -18.26
C THR A 75 -5.32 14.22 -18.74
N LEU A 76 -4.09 14.31 -18.21
CA LEU A 76 -3.13 15.35 -18.63
C LEU A 76 -2.76 15.19 -20.10
N GLU A 77 -2.46 13.99 -20.56
CA GLU A 77 -2.17 13.69 -21.95
C GLU A 77 -3.31 14.11 -22.89
N ASN A 78 -4.54 13.73 -22.57
CA ASN A 78 -5.73 14.12 -23.33
C ASN A 78 -5.93 15.65 -23.34
N ARG A 79 -5.64 16.34 -22.25
CA ARG A 79 -5.75 17.80 -22.16
C ARG A 79 -4.69 18.49 -22.98
N VAL A 80 -3.44 18.02 -22.92
CA VAL A 80 -2.33 18.58 -23.70
C VAL A 80 -2.63 18.42 -25.18
N SER A 81 -3.06 17.24 -25.65
CA SER A 81 -3.44 17.00 -27.04
C SER A 81 -4.55 17.95 -27.50
N ALA A 82 -5.65 18.04 -26.76
CA ALA A 82 -6.78 18.91 -27.08
C ALA A 82 -6.37 20.40 -27.11
N THR A 83 -5.50 20.80 -26.19
CA THR A 83 -4.99 22.18 -26.14
C THR A 83 -4.09 22.48 -27.30
N VAL A 84 -3.19 21.57 -27.69
CA VAL A 84 -2.31 21.73 -28.84
C VAL A 84 -3.13 21.80 -30.16
N GLU A 85 -4.13 20.92 -30.33
CA GLU A 85 -5.04 20.97 -31.50
C GLU A 85 -5.77 22.30 -31.56
N PHE A 86 -6.31 22.78 -30.46
CA PHE A 86 -6.99 24.07 -30.37
C PHE A 86 -6.08 25.24 -30.74
N TRP A 87 -4.84 25.26 -30.23
CA TRP A 87 -3.87 26.31 -30.60
C TRP A 87 -3.43 26.23 -32.06
N THR A 88 -3.31 25.04 -32.62
CA THR A 88 -2.98 24.85 -34.04
C THR A 88 -4.10 25.38 -34.90
N GLU A 89 -5.36 25.06 -34.59
CA GLU A 89 -6.52 25.60 -35.33
C GLU A 89 -6.65 27.13 -35.13
N ALA A 90 -6.37 27.63 -33.92
CA ALA A 90 -6.40 29.07 -33.64
C ALA A 90 -5.36 29.85 -34.46
N ALA A 91 -4.20 29.25 -34.74
CA ALA A 91 -3.15 29.86 -35.57
C ALA A 91 -3.53 29.95 -37.07
N GLU A 92 -4.47 29.14 -37.50
CA GLU A 92 -4.98 29.14 -38.89
C GLU A 92 -6.08 30.17 -39.10
N VAL A 93 -6.69 30.72 -38.05
CA VAL A 93 -7.75 31.72 -38.10
C VAL A 93 -7.15 33.06 -38.57
N ARG A 94 -7.40 33.43 -39.84
CA ARG A 94 -6.96 34.72 -40.43
C ARG A 94 -8.10 35.67 -40.75
N ASP A 95 -9.32 35.15 -40.83
CA ASP A 95 -10.50 35.89 -41.27
C ASP A 95 -11.60 35.89 -40.16
N PHE A 96 -12.45 36.92 -40.24
CA PHE A 96 -13.55 37.08 -39.26
C PHE A 96 -14.60 35.94 -39.36
N ASP A 97 -14.77 35.37 -40.53
CA ASP A 97 -15.67 34.23 -40.75
C ASP A 97 -15.09 32.94 -40.14
N ALA A 98 -13.78 32.75 -40.25
CA ALA A 98 -13.07 31.66 -39.59
C ALA A 98 -13.16 31.79 -38.05
N LEU A 99 -13.11 33.02 -37.50
CA LEU A 99 -13.29 33.28 -36.07
C LEU A 99 -14.68 32.89 -35.59
N LYS A 100 -15.75 33.19 -36.38
CA LYS A 100 -17.11 32.76 -36.03
C LYS A 100 -17.28 31.26 -36.03
N ALA A 101 -16.62 30.53 -36.92
CA ALA A 101 -16.64 29.08 -36.97
C ALA A 101 -15.79 28.45 -35.81
N PHE A 102 -14.74 29.14 -35.37
CA PHE A 102 -13.85 28.71 -34.33
C PHE A 102 -14.47 28.87 -32.89
N TRP A 103 -15.30 29.92 -32.70
CA TRP A 103 -15.91 30.21 -31.40
C TRP A 103 -16.68 29.03 -30.79
N PRO A 104 -17.60 28.34 -31.52
CA PRO A 104 -18.31 27.19 -30.97
C PRO A 104 -17.38 26.01 -30.65
N LYS A 105 -16.24 25.84 -31.33
CA LYS A 105 -15.24 24.84 -31.00
C LYS A 105 -14.62 25.10 -29.63
N GLY A 106 -14.28 26.34 -29.34
CA GLY A 106 -13.76 26.72 -28.01
C GLY A 106 -14.77 26.44 -26.89
N VAL A 107 -16.04 26.73 -27.11
CA VAL A 107 -17.12 26.43 -26.15
C VAL A 107 -17.28 24.93 -25.95
N ASN A 108 -17.20 24.13 -27.01
CA ASN A 108 -17.29 22.68 -26.93
C ASN A 108 -16.07 22.09 -26.20
N LEU A 109 -14.87 22.60 -26.44
CA LEU A 109 -13.66 22.20 -25.72
C LEU A 109 -13.78 22.41 -24.21
N VAL A 110 -14.34 23.57 -23.79
CA VAL A 110 -14.59 23.87 -22.38
C VAL A 110 -15.61 22.90 -21.78
N LYS A 111 -16.71 22.63 -22.48
CA LYS A 111 -17.72 21.66 -22.04
C LYS A 111 -17.14 20.27 -21.87
N GLU A 112 -16.46 19.78 -22.90
CA GLU A 112 -15.82 18.45 -22.89
C GLU A 112 -14.76 18.35 -21.78
N SER A 113 -13.96 19.40 -21.59
CA SER A 113 -12.99 19.45 -20.49
C SER A 113 -13.66 19.40 -19.12
N THR A 114 -14.80 20.05 -18.95
CA THR A 114 -15.56 20.04 -17.70
C THR A 114 -16.18 18.67 -17.42
N GLU A 115 -16.77 18.05 -18.46
CA GLU A 115 -17.35 16.71 -18.34
C GLU A 115 -16.28 15.66 -18.01
N LYS A 116 -15.13 15.70 -18.69
CA LYS A 116 -14.00 14.82 -18.42
C LYS A 116 -13.42 15.05 -17.02
N PHE A 117 -13.36 16.31 -16.56
CA PHE A 117 -12.94 16.62 -15.20
C PHE A 117 -13.86 16.03 -14.15
N TYR A 118 -15.17 16.15 -14.36
CA TYR A 118 -16.17 15.59 -13.46
C TYR A 118 -16.12 14.05 -13.43
N ALA A 119 -16.04 13.41 -14.61
CA ALA A 119 -15.92 11.95 -14.73
C ALA A 119 -14.66 11.42 -14.01
N ASN A 120 -13.50 12.08 -14.24
CA ASN A 120 -12.26 11.76 -13.55
C ASN A 120 -12.36 11.93 -12.04
N GLY A 121 -13.00 13.01 -11.57
CA GLY A 121 -13.23 13.23 -10.14
C GLY A 121 -14.03 12.09 -9.51
N GLN A 122 -15.06 11.60 -10.19
CA GLN A 122 -15.85 10.45 -9.73
C GLN A 122 -15.02 9.16 -9.71
N GLU A 123 -14.18 8.94 -10.71
CA GLU A 123 -13.34 7.74 -10.78
C GLU A 123 -12.26 7.74 -9.68
N VAL A 124 -11.57 8.86 -9.46
CA VAL A 124 -10.62 9.04 -8.36
C VAL A 124 -11.31 8.83 -7.01
N PHE A 125 -12.51 9.39 -6.82
CA PHE A 125 -13.29 9.19 -5.61
C PHE A 125 -13.67 7.72 -5.42
N GLY A 126 -14.07 7.02 -6.49
CA GLY A 126 -14.37 5.58 -6.48
C GLY A 126 -13.14 4.73 -6.09
N VAL A 127 -11.96 5.05 -6.60
CA VAL A 127 -10.70 4.38 -6.22
C VAL A 127 -10.39 4.63 -4.74
N THR A 128 -10.53 5.86 -4.28
CA THR A 128 -10.30 6.22 -2.87
C THR A 128 -11.24 5.47 -1.93
N LEU A 129 -12.52 5.37 -2.27
CA LEU A 129 -13.50 4.60 -1.48
C LEU A 129 -13.14 3.11 -1.43
N LYS A 130 -12.84 2.50 -2.56
CA LYS A 130 -12.43 1.08 -2.63
C LYS A 130 -11.17 0.81 -1.82
N THR A 131 -10.17 1.69 -1.90
CA THR A 131 -8.94 1.56 -1.12
C THR A 131 -9.22 1.70 0.37
N SER A 132 -10.06 2.66 0.76
CA SER A 132 -10.47 2.85 2.15
C SER A 132 -11.26 1.66 2.70
N GLU A 133 -12.16 1.09 1.92
CA GLU A 133 -12.92 -0.11 2.27
C GLU A 133 -11.99 -1.33 2.44
N ALA A 134 -11.06 -1.53 1.51
CA ALA A 134 -10.09 -2.62 1.60
C ALA A 134 -9.18 -2.49 2.83
N LEU A 135 -8.74 -1.28 3.17
CA LEU A 135 -7.99 -0.99 4.39
C LEU A 135 -8.84 -1.24 5.65
N GLY A 136 -10.11 -0.86 5.63
CA GLY A 136 -11.06 -1.14 6.71
C GLY A 136 -11.26 -2.63 6.95
N GLN A 137 -11.43 -3.41 5.90
CA GLN A 137 -11.54 -4.88 5.99
C GLN A 137 -10.25 -5.52 6.51
N LEU A 138 -9.10 -5.04 6.07
CA LEU A 138 -7.79 -5.50 6.55
C LEU A 138 -7.60 -5.20 8.04
N ALA A 139 -7.97 -4.01 8.49
CA ALA A 139 -7.94 -3.62 9.89
C ALA A 139 -8.87 -4.51 10.74
N LYS A 140 -10.11 -4.72 10.28
CA LYS A 140 -11.07 -5.61 10.95
C LYS A 140 -10.53 -7.03 11.10
N GLY A 141 -10.02 -7.62 10.01
CA GLY A 141 -9.44 -8.96 10.05
C GLY A 141 -8.24 -9.07 11.00
N SER A 142 -7.43 -8.02 11.10
CA SER A 142 -6.30 -7.96 12.03
C SER A 142 -6.74 -7.90 13.49
N PHE A 143 -7.80 -7.14 13.80
CA PHE A 143 -8.39 -7.08 15.14
C PHE A 143 -9.03 -8.41 15.53
N GLU A 144 -9.75 -9.06 14.62
CA GLU A 144 -10.34 -10.38 14.86
C GLU A 144 -9.25 -11.43 15.15
N ALA A 145 -8.20 -11.47 14.33
CA ALA A 145 -7.08 -12.37 14.54
C ALA A 145 -6.34 -12.12 15.87
N ALA A 146 -6.17 -10.85 16.25
CA ALA A 146 -5.56 -10.48 17.55
C ALA A 146 -6.44 -10.92 18.72
N ASN A 147 -7.75 -10.72 18.62
CA ASN A 147 -8.70 -11.14 19.66
C ASN A 147 -8.75 -12.66 19.81
N ASP A 148 -8.75 -13.42 18.72
CA ASP A 148 -8.71 -14.87 18.73
C ASP A 148 -7.41 -15.41 19.36
N ASN A 149 -6.29 -14.80 19.03
CA ASN A 149 -5.01 -15.15 19.64
C ASN A 149 -5.00 -14.86 21.13
N PHE A 150 -5.55 -13.74 21.55
CA PHE A 150 -5.69 -13.38 22.98
C PHE A 150 -6.57 -14.39 23.72
N ASN A 151 -7.72 -14.77 23.17
CA ASN A 151 -8.62 -15.75 23.76
C ASN A 151 -7.97 -17.14 23.89
N LYS A 152 -7.21 -17.56 22.87
CA LYS A 152 -6.43 -18.81 22.92
C LYS A 152 -5.39 -18.77 24.04
N GLN A 153 -4.72 -17.63 24.25
CA GLN A 153 -3.76 -17.44 25.33
C GLN A 153 -4.41 -17.54 26.71
N VAL A 154 -5.50 -16.81 26.91
CA VAL A 154 -6.24 -16.83 28.18
C VAL A 154 -6.71 -18.25 28.52
N ASN A 155 -7.19 -19.00 27.53
CA ASN A 155 -7.63 -20.38 27.72
C ASN A 155 -6.46 -21.34 27.99
N ALA A 156 -5.30 -21.13 27.38
CA ALA A 156 -4.09 -21.91 27.66
C ALA A 156 -3.59 -21.68 29.09
N VAL A 157 -3.55 -20.41 29.52
CA VAL A 157 -3.17 -20.05 30.91
C VAL A 157 -4.13 -20.63 31.94
N LYS A 158 -5.45 -20.57 31.66
CA LYS A 158 -6.45 -21.18 32.52
C LYS A 158 -6.28 -22.69 32.66
N LYS A 159 -6.01 -23.39 31.56
CA LYS A 159 -5.76 -24.84 31.59
C LYS A 159 -4.48 -25.19 32.34
N ALA A 160 -3.41 -24.41 32.17
CA ALA A 160 -2.16 -24.60 32.88
C ALA A 160 -2.33 -24.38 34.41
N ALA A 161 -3.07 -23.33 34.80
CA ALA A 161 -3.37 -23.05 36.21
C ALA A 161 -4.23 -24.15 36.86
N THR A 162 -5.20 -24.70 36.12
CA THR A 162 -6.04 -25.83 36.64
C THR A 162 -5.27 -27.14 36.74
N ALA A 163 -4.29 -27.37 35.88
CA ALA A 163 -3.42 -28.55 35.94
C ALA A 163 -2.41 -28.48 37.07
N ALA A 164 -1.93 -27.28 37.43
CA ALA A 164 -1.00 -27.05 38.53
C ALA A 164 -1.67 -27.11 39.95
N ALA A 165 -3.00 -26.97 39.98
CA ALA A 165 -3.79 -27.01 41.24
C ALA A 165 -4.31 -28.42 41.63
N LYS A 166 -3.95 -29.45 40.86
CA LYS A 166 -4.33 -30.85 41.06
C LYS A 166 -3.10 -31.70 41.38
#